data_b0249ea2dc8930780d58b414703f7639
#
_entry.id   b0249ea2dc8930780d58b414703f7639
#
_cell.length_a   1.000
_cell.length_b   1.000
_cell.length_c   1.000
_cell.angle_alpha   90.00
_cell.angle_beta   90.00
_cell.angle_gamma   90.00
#
_symmetry.space_group_name_H-M   'P 1'
#
loop_
_entity.id
_entity.type
_entity.pdbx_description
1 polymer ?
#
loop_
_entity_poly.entity_id
_entity_poly.type
_entity_poly.pdbx_seq_one_letter_code
_entity_poly.pdbx_strand_id
1 'polypeptide(L)'
;MKKWWCITVLLVPVQLLAQDTCSCLRNLDRYIDLVTRNYSGFHDKVTPGNQLQYQVLLDSLRSVASITSDKALCFGVLDTYRTFFYDKHLQLGGPDMPSESGDASGSPPLTTTWTGATLGAYFTEHAADLRPLEGVWTLDAYEVGLVYDQAAHAYQAVIIKAANPKWTEGMVKFTCAEPEDDLAMARYWRGDLGMTEVSARLVQDHLLLDHIGSWRRIFPVPKEQVDERTFELTYGSEVQWKLLDDSTLYIKLGSCDLKNKAVLDSLVAANKPLLARIPNWVVDFRDNGGGSTDVFKSLLPYLYTKPFKEYGVNHWMSPANTMVLKDFLQENEKMMEAASAREVRQLVKHGEKHPDTWHIGYGETTRFKKHDMPRRVAILANRYTASSGESFLEIARGMSGKSVIFGENTGGFMDYGDVMPHDLSCDGLEAAVPTSRMNRLDHGLSYDREGIAPDVRISAEETDWIAFVRAHWNTSRR
;
A
#
# COMPACT_ATOMS: atom_id res chain seq x y z
N MET A 1 16.72 -42.02 -76.41
CA MET A 1 16.17 -40.75 -75.82
C MET A 1 16.27 -40.86 -74.31
N LYS A 2 17.31 -40.18 -73.71
CA LYS A 2 17.51 -40.14 -72.26
C LYS A 2 16.87 -38.89 -71.74
N LYS A 3 15.86 -38.99 -70.88
CA LYS A 3 15.25 -37.86 -70.16
C LYS A 3 16.09 -37.53 -68.92
N TRP A 4 16.63 -36.31 -68.87
CA TRP A 4 17.24 -35.74 -67.69
C TRP A 4 16.15 -35.08 -66.85
N TRP A 5 16.12 -35.46 -65.58
CA TRP A 5 15.30 -34.77 -64.59
C TRP A 5 16.18 -33.75 -63.84
N CYS A 6 15.84 -32.48 -64.02
CA CYS A 6 16.42 -31.40 -63.18
C CYS A 6 15.70 -31.40 -61.83
N ILE A 7 16.38 -31.69 -60.75
CA ILE A 7 15.89 -31.51 -59.40
C ILE A 7 16.18 -30.02 -59.02
N THR A 8 15.12 -29.22 -58.92
CA THR A 8 15.19 -27.85 -58.43
C THR A 8 15.13 -27.93 -56.88
N VAL A 9 16.27 -27.69 -56.23
CA VAL A 9 16.32 -27.55 -54.77
C VAL A 9 15.79 -26.18 -54.38
N LEU A 10 14.60 -26.11 -53.86
CA LEU A 10 14.03 -24.92 -53.22
C LEU A 10 14.75 -24.69 -51.87
N LEU A 11 15.68 -23.75 -51.83
CA LEU A 11 16.22 -23.19 -50.59
C LEU A 11 15.12 -22.33 -49.94
N VAL A 12 14.42 -22.87 -48.97
CA VAL A 12 13.55 -22.10 -48.05
C VAL A 12 14.48 -21.36 -47.08
N PRO A 13 14.49 -20.02 -47.05
CA PRO A 13 15.23 -19.31 -46.04
C PRO A 13 14.61 -19.65 -44.67
N VAL A 14 15.34 -20.36 -43.81
CA VAL A 14 15.06 -20.48 -42.41
C VAL A 14 15.25 -19.09 -41.81
N GLN A 15 14.18 -18.35 -41.64
CA GLN A 15 14.20 -17.18 -40.77
C GLN A 15 14.43 -17.73 -39.35
N LEU A 16 15.67 -17.61 -38.87
CA LEU A 16 15.96 -17.69 -37.44
C LEU A 16 15.17 -16.57 -36.79
N LEU A 17 14.03 -16.90 -36.24
CA LEU A 17 13.40 -16.08 -35.22
C LEU A 17 14.44 -15.96 -34.12
N ALA A 18 15.12 -14.83 -34.03
CA ALA A 18 15.98 -14.51 -32.91
C ALA A 18 15.08 -14.66 -31.68
N GLN A 19 15.32 -15.69 -30.87
CA GLN A 19 14.72 -15.78 -29.56
C GLN A 19 15.09 -14.48 -28.83
N ASP A 20 14.06 -13.74 -28.49
CA ASP A 20 14.13 -12.44 -27.84
C ASP A 20 14.66 -12.65 -26.43
N THR A 21 15.99 -12.76 -26.30
CA THR A 21 16.66 -13.05 -25.02
C THR A 21 16.55 -11.83 -24.11
N CYS A 22 16.03 -12.03 -22.91
CA CYS A 22 16.02 -11.01 -21.86
C CYS A 22 17.46 -10.60 -21.52
N SER A 23 17.72 -9.29 -21.51
CA SER A 23 18.99 -8.70 -21.09
C SER A 23 18.71 -7.42 -20.31
N CYS A 24 19.67 -7.00 -19.47
CA CYS A 24 19.53 -5.78 -18.70
C CYS A 24 19.33 -4.54 -19.59
N LEU A 25 20.07 -4.42 -20.67
CA LEU A 25 19.91 -3.33 -21.62
C LEU A 25 18.51 -3.29 -22.21
N ARG A 26 17.94 -4.45 -22.54
CA ARG A 26 16.58 -4.53 -23.06
C ARG A 26 15.54 -4.15 -22.01
N ASN A 27 15.70 -4.59 -20.77
CA ASN A 27 14.82 -4.18 -19.67
C ASN A 27 14.86 -2.68 -19.45
N LEU A 28 16.06 -2.09 -19.46
CA LEU A 28 16.26 -0.65 -19.34
C LEU A 28 15.59 0.12 -20.50
N ASP A 29 15.82 -0.27 -21.75
CA ASP A 29 15.24 0.42 -22.92
C ASP A 29 13.70 0.33 -22.92
N ARG A 30 13.14 -0.81 -22.51
CA ARG A 30 11.68 -0.96 -22.32
C ARG A 30 11.14 -0.06 -21.22
N TYR A 31 11.86 0.02 -20.10
CA TYR A 31 11.46 0.88 -18.99
C TYR A 31 11.54 2.36 -19.38
N ILE A 32 12.58 2.77 -20.08
CA ILE A 32 12.72 4.12 -20.64
C ILE A 32 11.54 4.45 -21.59
N ASP A 33 11.22 3.54 -22.52
CA ASP A 33 10.10 3.72 -23.46
C ASP A 33 8.76 3.81 -22.71
N LEU A 34 8.53 2.92 -21.74
CA LEU A 34 7.34 2.92 -20.91
C LEU A 34 7.16 4.27 -20.16
N VAL A 35 8.19 4.71 -19.44
CA VAL A 35 8.16 5.97 -18.69
C VAL A 35 7.98 7.17 -19.63
N THR A 36 8.74 7.23 -20.71
CA THR A 36 8.67 8.36 -21.66
C THR A 36 7.28 8.52 -22.27
N ARG A 37 6.58 7.41 -22.55
CA ARG A 37 5.26 7.43 -23.21
C ARG A 37 4.10 7.53 -22.26
N ASN A 38 4.21 6.97 -21.06
CA ASN A 38 3.04 6.74 -20.20
C ASN A 38 3.05 7.54 -18.91
N TYR A 39 4.24 7.95 -18.43
CA TYR A 39 4.35 8.70 -17.19
C TYR A 39 3.86 10.14 -17.35
N SER A 40 2.82 10.51 -16.62
CA SER A 40 2.21 11.84 -16.65
C SER A 40 3.15 12.97 -16.19
N GLY A 41 4.14 12.66 -15.36
CA GLY A 41 5.13 13.61 -14.87
C GLY A 41 6.34 13.79 -15.78
N PHE A 42 6.47 13.04 -16.87
CA PHE A 42 7.70 13.04 -17.69
C PHE A 42 8.12 14.44 -18.13
N HIS A 43 7.21 15.22 -18.67
CA HIS A 43 7.51 16.57 -19.18
C HIS A 43 7.74 17.62 -18.08
N ASP A 44 7.27 17.39 -16.88
CA ASP A 44 7.59 18.25 -15.72
C ASP A 44 8.98 17.94 -15.16
N LYS A 45 9.41 16.69 -15.24
CA LYS A 45 10.66 16.19 -14.68
C LYS A 45 11.83 16.26 -15.67
N VAL A 46 11.58 16.11 -16.98
CA VAL A 46 12.55 16.25 -18.06
C VAL A 46 12.25 17.54 -18.83
N THR A 47 12.96 18.59 -18.51
CA THR A 47 12.76 19.94 -19.04
C THR A 47 13.95 20.37 -19.91
N PRO A 48 13.84 21.43 -20.72
CA PRO A 48 15.01 21.96 -21.44
C PRO A 48 16.19 22.30 -20.53
N GLY A 49 15.94 22.62 -19.25
CA GLY A 49 16.99 22.97 -18.30
C GLY A 49 17.83 21.79 -17.81
N ASN A 50 17.30 20.56 -17.83
CA ASN A 50 18.00 19.35 -17.39
C ASN A 50 18.10 18.26 -18.47
N GLN A 51 17.71 18.54 -19.72
CA GLN A 51 17.73 17.60 -20.83
C GLN A 51 19.11 16.98 -21.06
N LEU A 52 20.18 17.77 -20.95
CA LEU A 52 21.54 17.25 -21.08
C LEU A 52 21.89 16.27 -19.96
N GLN A 53 21.52 16.57 -18.72
CA GLN A 53 21.74 15.68 -17.57
C GLN A 53 20.97 14.37 -17.74
N TYR A 54 19.74 14.44 -18.20
CA TYR A 54 18.93 13.27 -18.51
C TYR A 54 19.59 12.40 -19.60
N GLN A 55 20.09 13.00 -20.69
CA GLN A 55 20.74 12.27 -21.76
C GLN A 55 22.05 11.60 -21.29
N VAL A 56 22.89 12.30 -20.52
CA VAL A 56 24.11 11.74 -19.91
C VAL A 56 23.76 10.56 -18.99
N LEU A 57 22.70 10.65 -18.22
CA LEU A 57 22.22 9.53 -17.39
C LEU A 57 21.87 8.33 -18.26
N LEU A 58 21.08 8.51 -19.34
CA LEU A 58 20.69 7.42 -20.24
C LEU A 58 21.90 6.72 -20.86
N ASP A 59 22.86 7.50 -21.35
CA ASP A 59 24.08 6.95 -21.99
C ASP A 59 24.91 6.15 -20.98
N SER A 60 25.05 6.66 -19.76
CA SER A 60 25.73 5.98 -18.65
C SER A 60 25.04 4.66 -18.28
N LEU A 61 23.71 4.70 -18.07
CA LEU A 61 22.94 3.52 -17.69
C LEU A 61 22.94 2.44 -18.78
N ARG A 62 22.84 2.82 -20.07
CA ARG A 62 22.95 1.89 -21.20
C ARG A 62 24.32 1.24 -21.27
N SER A 63 25.38 1.99 -21.01
CA SER A 63 26.74 1.45 -20.96
C SER A 63 26.86 0.37 -19.88
N VAL A 64 26.36 0.64 -18.67
CA VAL A 64 26.38 -0.34 -17.56
C VAL A 64 25.46 -1.53 -17.88
N ALA A 65 24.24 -1.29 -18.35
CA ALA A 65 23.27 -2.33 -18.67
C ALA A 65 23.78 -3.29 -19.76
N SER A 66 24.57 -2.79 -20.72
CA SER A 66 25.10 -3.61 -21.82
C SER A 66 26.06 -4.72 -21.37
N ILE A 67 26.68 -4.58 -20.21
CA ILE A 67 27.63 -5.55 -19.64
C ILE A 67 27.10 -6.25 -18.39
N THR A 68 25.89 -5.89 -17.94
CA THR A 68 25.26 -6.45 -16.73
C THR A 68 24.46 -7.69 -17.09
N SER A 69 24.82 -8.83 -16.50
CA SER A 69 24.10 -10.11 -16.62
C SER A 69 23.42 -10.54 -15.30
N ASP A 70 23.83 -9.99 -14.18
CA ASP A 70 23.25 -10.24 -12.86
C ASP A 70 21.94 -9.46 -12.71
N LYS A 71 20.89 -10.15 -12.23
CA LYS A 71 19.54 -9.58 -12.11
C LYS A 71 19.43 -8.49 -11.04
N ALA A 72 20.11 -8.65 -9.91
CA ALA A 72 20.07 -7.66 -8.84
C ALA A 72 20.81 -6.38 -9.23
N LEU A 73 21.95 -6.51 -9.92
CA LEU A 73 22.67 -5.36 -10.49
C LEU A 73 21.84 -4.67 -11.58
N CYS A 74 21.16 -5.46 -12.42
CA CYS A 74 20.24 -4.90 -13.42
C CYS A 74 19.12 -4.10 -12.80
N PHE A 75 18.51 -4.60 -11.73
CA PHE A 75 17.52 -3.83 -10.99
C PHE A 75 18.07 -2.50 -10.50
N GLY A 76 19.28 -2.49 -9.92
CA GLY A 76 19.93 -1.26 -9.49
C GLY A 76 20.11 -0.24 -10.62
N VAL A 77 20.35 -0.71 -11.86
CA VAL A 77 20.41 0.16 -13.06
C VAL A 77 19.04 0.77 -13.36
N LEU A 78 17.98 -0.04 -13.35
CA LEU A 78 16.61 0.43 -13.60
C LEU A 78 16.13 1.37 -12.48
N ASP A 79 16.45 1.06 -11.25
CA ASP A 79 16.10 1.88 -10.09
C ASP A 79 16.82 3.23 -10.11
N THR A 80 18.10 3.27 -10.55
CA THR A 80 18.83 4.51 -10.76
C THR A 80 18.13 5.41 -11.79
N TYR A 81 17.58 4.83 -12.86
CA TYR A 81 16.76 5.57 -13.83
C TYR A 81 15.50 6.13 -13.18
N ARG A 82 14.77 5.33 -12.41
CA ARG A 82 13.56 5.71 -11.68
C ARG A 82 13.79 6.88 -10.72
N THR A 83 14.88 6.82 -9.95
CA THR A 83 15.17 7.84 -8.93
C THR A 83 15.44 9.23 -9.50
N PHE A 84 15.78 9.34 -10.79
CA PHE A 84 15.92 10.64 -11.47
C PHE A 84 14.65 11.49 -11.39
N PHE A 85 13.47 10.86 -11.39
CA PHE A 85 12.19 11.56 -11.44
C PHE A 85 11.72 12.09 -10.08
N TYR A 86 12.31 11.64 -8.97
CA TYR A 86 11.87 12.01 -7.62
C TYR A 86 10.34 11.89 -7.43
N ASP A 87 9.75 10.83 -7.96
CA ASP A 87 8.35 10.48 -7.83
C ASP A 87 8.23 9.09 -7.22
N LYS A 88 7.67 9.02 -6.02
CA LYS A 88 7.54 7.78 -5.26
C LYS A 88 6.43 6.86 -5.80
N HIS A 89 5.50 7.41 -6.60
CA HIS A 89 4.51 6.62 -7.31
C HIS A 89 5.07 5.90 -8.54
N LEU A 90 6.20 6.35 -9.08
CA LEU A 90 6.91 5.61 -10.10
C LEU A 90 7.68 4.47 -9.43
N GLN A 91 7.15 3.26 -9.50
CA GLN A 91 7.68 2.10 -8.79
C GLN A 91 8.18 1.05 -9.78
N LEU A 92 9.09 0.21 -9.31
CA LEU A 92 9.63 -0.93 -10.03
C LEU A 92 9.53 -2.17 -9.14
N GLY A 93 9.05 -3.27 -9.68
CA GLY A 93 8.87 -4.52 -8.97
C GLY A 93 9.24 -5.75 -9.80
N GLY A 94 9.25 -6.91 -9.16
CA GLY A 94 9.50 -8.19 -9.81
C GLY A 94 9.66 -9.31 -8.80
N PRO A 95 9.60 -10.59 -9.25
CA PRO A 95 9.57 -11.75 -8.35
C PRO A 95 10.82 -11.92 -7.48
N ASP A 96 11.98 -11.40 -7.92
CA ASP A 96 13.26 -11.55 -7.24
C ASP A 96 13.78 -10.20 -6.67
N MET A 97 12.88 -9.22 -6.50
CA MET A 97 13.28 -7.87 -6.12
C MET A 97 13.37 -7.66 -4.61
N PRO A 98 14.37 -6.86 -4.12
CA PRO A 98 14.31 -6.32 -2.77
C PRO A 98 13.06 -5.44 -2.62
N SER A 99 12.27 -5.64 -1.57
CA SER A 99 11.12 -4.76 -1.33
C SER A 99 11.60 -3.35 -0.95
N GLU A 100 10.98 -2.30 -1.52
CA GLU A 100 11.33 -0.88 -1.21
C GLU A 100 11.04 -0.48 0.24
N SER A 101 10.35 -1.30 1.03
CA SER A 101 10.16 -1.08 2.45
C SER A 101 11.45 -1.44 3.18
N GLY A 102 12.20 -0.43 3.55
CA GLY A 102 13.52 -0.41 4.18
C GLY A 102 13.92 -1.62 5.01
N ASP A 103 15.23 -1.87 4.99
CA ASP A 103 15.98 -2.93 5.66
C ASP A 103 15.92 -4.33 5.05
N ALA A 104 16.50 -4.48 3.83
CA ALA A 104 16.97 -5.76 3.33
C ALA A 104 18.25 -6.28 4.07
N SER A 105 18.53 -5.78 5.29
CA SER A 105 19.67 -6.20 6.12
C SER A 105 19.31 -7.34 7.10
N GLY A 106 18.10 -7.87 7.03
CA GLY A 106 17.67 -8.98 7.89
C GLY A 106 18.20 -10.33 7.43
N SER A 107 18.62 -11.16 8.38
CA SER A 107 18.94 -12.58 8.11
C SER A 107 17.73 -13.28 7.46
N PRO A 108 17.97 -14.22 6.52
CA PRO A 108 16.87 -14.99 5.92
C PRO A 108 16.05 -15.72 6.99
N PRO A 109 14.79 -16.12 6.70
CA PRO A 109 14.00 -16.88 7.64
C PRO A 109 14.74 -18.13 8.08
N LEU A 110 14.67 -18.46 9.37
CA LEU A 110 15.20 -19.69 9.90
C LEU A 110 14.41 -20.88 9.33
N THR A 111 15.06 -22.01 9.18
CA THR A 111 14.39 -23.28 8.87
C THR A 111 14.61 -24.24 10.04
N THR A 112 13.55 -24.88 10.48
CA THR A 112 13.55 -25.84 11.58
C THR A 112 13.32 -27.27 11.07
N THR A 113 13.43 -28.24 11.97
CA THR A 113 13.05 -29.64 11.68
C THR A 113 11.58 -29.92 12.00
N TRP A 114 10.83 -28.91 12.49
CA TRP A 114 9.43 -29.04 12.77
C TRP A 114 8.61 -29.20 11.48
N THR A 115 7.62 -30.08 11.54
CA THR A 115 6.58 -30.25 10.52
C THR A 115 5.21 -30.07 11.14
N GLY A 116 4.16 -29.87 10.37
CA GLY A 116 2.79 -29.81 10.89
C GLY A 116 2.42 -31.04 11.69
N ALA A 117 2.89 -32.23 11.26
CA ALA A 117 2.66 -33.49 11.98
C ALA A 117 3.36 -33.51 13.35
N THR A 118 4.63 -33.13 13.41
CA THR A 118 5.39 -33.12 14.68
C THR A 118 4.93 -32.01 15.63
N LEU A 119 4.55 -30.84 15.12
CA LEU A 119 3.93 -29.77 15.89
C LEU A 119 2.58 -30.19 16.46
N GLY A 120 1.72 -30.82 15.64
CA GLY A 120 0.43 -31.32 16.09
C GLY A 120 0.54 -32.38 17.18
N ALA A 121 1.50 -33.30 17.06
CA ALA A 121 1.80 -34.30 18.11
C ALA A 121 2.28 -33.61 19.40
N TYR A 122 3.22 -32.67 19.31
CA TYR A 122 3.74 -31.92 20.45
C TYR A 122 2.63 -31.17 21.19
N PHE A 123 1.82 -30.38 20.47
CA PHE A 123 0.73 -29.61 21.10
C PHE A 123 -0.36 -30.50 21.72
N THR A 124 -0.60 -31.69 21.15
CA THR A 124 -1.56 -32.63 21.71
C THR A 124 -1.03 -33.28 22.99
N GLU A 125 0.23 -33.67 22.99
CA GLU A 125 0.88 -34.29 24.13
C GLU A 125 1.02 -33.33 25.31
N HIS A 126 1.33 -32.04 25.03
CA HIS A 126 1.57 -31.00 26.04
C HIS A 126 0.35 -30.09 26.29
N ALA A 127 -0.84 -30.47 25.84
CA ALA A 127 -2.02 -29.60 25.86
C ALA A 127 -2.36 -28.98 27.23
N ALA A 128 -1.97 -29.66 28.34
CA ALA A 128 -2.20 -29.16 29.69
C ALA A 128 -1.16 -28.11 30.18
N ASP A 129 0.04 -28.10 29.54
CA ASP A 129 1.20 -27.34 30.02
C ASP A 129 1.77 -26.38 28.94
N LEU A 130 1.01 -26.10 27.89
CA LEU A 130 1.41 -25.17 26.83
C LEU A 130 1.61 -23.75 27.40
N ARG A 131 2.69 -23.11 26.98
CA ARG A 131 2.95 -21.72 27.28
C ARG A 131 1.92 -20.79 26.61
N PRO A 132 1.77 -19.55 27.07
CA PRO A 132 0.68 -18.64 26.60
C PRO A 132 0.54 -18.48 25.09
N LEU A 133 1.65 -18.45 24.34
CA LEU A 133 1.62 -18.30 22.87
C LEU A 133 1.75 -19.63 22.13
N GLU A 134 2.07 -20.75 22.80
CA GLU A 134 2.18 -22.04 22.12
C GLU A 134 0.82 -22.52 21.57
N GLY A 135 0.86 -23.11 20.37
CA GLY A 135 -0.31 -23.60 19.69
C GLY A 135 -0.29 -23.34 18.19
N VAL A 136 -1.43 -23.57 17.54
CA VAL A 136 -1.61 -23.34 16.10
C VAL A 136 -2.39 -22.05 15.87
N TRP A 137 -1.87 -21.25 14.97
CA TRP A 137 -2.39 -19.90 14.65
C TRP A 137 -2.57 -19.73 13.16
N THR A 138 -3.53 -18.88 12.76
CA THR A 138 -3.79 -18.61 11.35
C THR A 138 -3.95 -17.10 11.10
N LEU A 139 -3.43 -16.65 9.96
CA LEU A 139 -3.68 -15.32 9.40
C LEU A 139 -3.76 -15.48 7.88
N ASP A 140 -4.88 -15.09 7.30
CA ASP A 140 -5.16 -15.24 5.86
C ASP A 140 -4.88 -16.69 5.37
N ALA A 141 -3.94 -16.82 4.43
CA ALA A 141 -3.55 -18.12 3.84
C ALA A 141 -2.35 -18.77 4.53
N TYR A 142 -1.94 -18.25 5.70
CA TYR A 142 -0.88 -18.85 6.51
C TYR A 142 -1.45 -19.60 7.70
N GLU A 143 -0.85 -20.75 8.00
CA GLU A 143 -1.04 -21.51 9.24
C GLU A 143 0.33 -21.81 9.82
N VAL A 144 0.52 -21.48 11.10
CA VAL A 144 1.81 -21.65 11.81
C VAL A 144 1.61 -22.34 13.14
N GLY A 145 2.61 -23.09 13.55
CA GLY A 145 2.74 -23.57 14.93
C GLY A 145 3.69 -22.67 15.71
N LEU A 146 3.20 -21.98 16.75
CA LEU A 146 4.05 -21.26 17.69
C LEU A 146 4.58 -22.24 18.74
N VAL A 147 5.90 -22.39 18.79
CA VAL A 147 6.60 -23.23 19.76
C VAL A 147 7.72 -22.42 20.42
N TYR A 148 7.93 -22.63 21.72
CA TYR A 148 8.97 -21.92 22.45
C TYR A 148 10.32 -22.59 22.27
N ASP A 149 11.31 -21.84 21.77
CA ASP A 149 12.70 -22.27 21.67
C ASP A 149 13.47 -21.88 22.95
N GLN A 150 13.83 -22.87 23.74
CA GLN A 150 14.56 -22.66 25.00
C GLN A 150 15.95 -22.04 24.79
N ALA A 151 16.62 -22.35 23.67
CA ALA A 151 17.96 -21.83 23.40
C ALA A 151 17.92 -20.37 22.94
N ALA A 152 16.91 -20.01 22.17
CA ALA A 152 16.70 -18.64 21.69
C ALA A 152 15.95 -17.76 22.69
N HIS A 153 15.38 -18.32 23.76
CA HIS A 153 14.48 -17.63 24.69
C HIS A 153 13.35 -16.86 23.97
N ALA A 154 12.77 -17.46 22.92
CA ALA A 154 11.75 -16.84 22.08
C ALA A 154 10.80 -17.88 21.48
N TYR A 155 9.61 -17.45 21.15
CA TYR A 155 8.69 -18.25 20.33
C TYR A 155 9.09 -18.20 18.88
N GLN A 156 8.93 -19.32 18.17
CA GLN A 156 9.11 -19.46 16.74
C GLN A 156 7.78 -19.85 16.09
N ALA A 157 7.31 -19.04 15.15
CA ALA A 157 6.11 -19.31 14.35
C ALA A 157 6.53 -20.13 13.12
N VAL A 158 6.46 -21.42 13.21
CA VAL A 158 6.88 -22.36 12.16
C VAL A 158 5.74 -22.58 11.17
N ILE A 159 5.98 -22.39 9.88
CA ILE A 159 5.01 -22.63 8.81
C ILE A 159 4.56 -24.09 8.81
N ILE A 160 3.25 -24.28 8.93
CA ILE A 160 2.54 -25.54 8.68
C ILE A 160 2.00 -25.51 7.24
N LYS A 161 1.35 -24.36 6.86
CA LYS A 161 0.77 -24.18 5.54
C LYS A 161 0.90 -22.72 5.09
N ALA A 162 1.18 -22.53 3.80
CA ALA A 162 1.19 -21.22 3.17
C ALA A 162 0.73 -21.34 1.71
N ALA A 163 -0.03 -20.35 1.21
CA ALA A 163 -0.38 -20.28 -0.21
C ALA A 163 0.78 -19.69 -1.04
N ASN A 164 1.63 -18.86 -0.44
CA ASN A 164 2.78 -18.27 -1.12
C ASN A 164 3.89 -19.34 -1.30
N PRO A 165 4.29 -19.69 -2.54
CA PRO A 165 5.25 -20.75 -2.82
C PRO A 165 6.68 -20.49 -2.30
N LYS A 166 7.02 -19.26 -1.94
CA LYS A 166 8.29 -18.90 -1.29
C LYS A 166 8.37 -19.45 0.14
N TRP A 167 7.24 -19.80 0.75
CA TRP A 167 7.14 -20.29 2.11
C TRP A 167 6.87 -21.79 2.12
N THR A 168 7.79 -22.54 2.68
CA THR A 168 7.66 -23.99 2.80
C THR A 168 7.50 -24.40 4.27
N GLU A 169 6.93 -25.58 4.49
CA GLU A 169 6.81 -26.16 5.82
C GLU A 169 8.18 -26.20 6.53
N GLY A 170 8.20 -25.88 7.82
CA GLY A 170 9.40 -25.81 8.64
C GLY A 170 10.13 -24.47 8.64
N MET A 171 9.83 -23.56 7.72
CA MET A 171 10.36 -22.18 7.77
C MET A 171 9.71 -21.37 8.89
N VAL A 172 10.46 -20.46 9.51
CA VAL A 172 9.96 -19.58 10.58
C VAL A 172 9.40 -18.30 9.99
N LYS A 173 8.10 -18.06 10.16
CA LYS A 173 7.39 -16.88 9.67
C LYS A 173 7.67 -15.63 10.50
N PHE A 174 7.77 -15.81 11.81
CA PHE A 174 8.21 -14.79 12.74
C PHE A 174 8.77 -15.41 14.02
N THR A 175 9.57 -14.66 14.74
CA THR A 175 9.94 -14.95 16.12
C THR A 175 9.34 -13.89 17.02
N CYS A 176 8.96 -14.27 18.24
CA CYS A 176 8.37 -13.37 19.21
C CYS A 176 9.07 -13.58 20.57
N ALA A 177 9.58 -12.50 21.16
CA ALA A 177 10.13 -12.55 22.51
C ALA A 177 9.03 -12.97 23.50
N GLU A 178 9.42 -13.40 24.69
CA GLU A 178 8.47 -13.66 25.77
C GLU A 178 7.79 -12.34 26.16
N PRO A 179 6.43 -12.28 26.23
CA PRO A 179 5.74 -11.04 26.53
C PRO A 179 6.03 -10.52 27.94
N GLU A 180 6.32 -9.24 28.05
CA GLU A 180 6.33 -8.48 29.31
C GLU A 180 5.07 -7.61 29.34
N ASP A 181 4.21 -7.76 30.35
CA ASP A 181 2.93 -7.04 30.48
C ASP A 181 2.06 -7.09 29.21
N ASP A 182 1.91 -8.26 28.59
CA ASP A 182 1.16 -8.54 27.35
C ASP A 182 1.78 -7.93 26.08
N LEU A 183 2.95 -7.30 26.14
CA LEU A 183 3.66 -6.72 25.00
C LEU A 183 4.98 -7.46 24.75
N ALA A 184 5.26 -7.76 23.51
CA ALA A 184 6.52 -8.35 23.06
C ALA A 184 7.02 -7.68 21.77
N MET A 185 8.28 -7.91 21.42
CA MET A 185 8.82 -7.60 20.10
C MET A 185 8.85 -8.86 19.24
N ALA A 186 8.43 -8.72 18.00
CA ALA A 186 8.48 -9.79 17.02
C ALA A 186 9.33 -9.38 15.83
N ARG A 187 10.14 -10.33 15.31
CA ARG A 187 10.78 -10.23 14.00
C ARG A 187 9.94 -11.00 13.01
N TYR A 188 9.36 -10.30 12.07
CA TYR A 188 8.42 -10.83 11.10
C TYR A 188 9.02 -10.82 9.70
N TRP A 189 8.99 -11.95 9.00
CA TRP A 189 9.38 -12.03 7.60
C TRP A 189 8.13 -11.91 6.71
N ARG A 190 8.15 -10.93 5.81
CA ARG A 190 7.05 -10.65 4.88
C ARG A 190 6.92 -11.74 3.81
N GLY A 191 5.96 -11.58 2.89
CA GLY A 191 5.74 -12.51 1.79
C GLY A 191 6.92 -12.64 0.83
N ASP A 192 7.74 -11.61 0.73
CA ASP A 192 8.98 -11.52 -0.07
C ASP A 192 10.23 -12.06 0.65
N LEU A 193 10.10 -12.50 1.90
CA LEU A 193 11.14 -12.92 2.83
C LEU A 193 11.94 -11.77 3.45
N GLY A 194 11.60 -10.51 3.18
CA GLY A 194 12.16 -9.35 3.87
C GLY A 194 11.72 -9.32 5.34
N MET A 195 12.64 -8.96 6.26
CA MET A 195 12.39 -8.93 7.71
C MET A 195 11.97 -7.52 8.16
N THR A 196 11.06 -7.45 9.13
CA THR A 196 10.70 -6.24 9.85
C THR A 196 10.52 -6.55 11.34
N GLU A 197 10.77 -5.57 12.20
CA GLU A 197 10.48 -5.68 13.63
C GLU A 197 9.17 -4.96 13.92
N VAL A 198 8.30 -5.61 14.68
CA VAL A 198 6.98 -5.10 15.04
C VAL A 198 6.65 -5.41 16.48
N SER A 199 5.77 -4.62 17.10
CA SER A 199 5.22 -4.98 18.41
C SER A 199 4.21 -6.11 18.27
N ALA A 200 4.17 -6.99 19.25
CA ALA A 200 3.26 -8.12 19.34
C ALA A 200 2.48 -8.04 20.65
N ARG A 201 1.16 -8.26 20.60
CA ARG A 201 0.32 -8.26 21.80
C ARG A 201 -0.72 -9.36 21.73
N LEU A 202 -0.82 -10.14 22.81
CA LEU A 202 -1.89 -11.13 22.95
C LEU A 202 -3.15 -10.46 23.50
N VAL A 203 -4.25 -10.55 22.74
CA VAL A 203 -5.56 -10.07 23.16
C VAL A 203 -6.55 -11.20 22.98
N GLN A 204 -7.05 -11.76 24.07
CA GLN A 204 -7.84 -12.99 24.03
C GLN A 204 -7.08 -14.11 23.29
N ASP A 205 -7.66 -14.72 22.27
CA ASP A 205 -7.01 -15.74 21.45
C ASP A 205 -6.51 -15.18 20.10
N HIS A 206 -6.08 -13.90 20.08
CA HIS A 206 -5.51 -13.22 18.94
C HIS A 206 -4.15 -12.63 19.30
N LEU A 207 -3.14 -12.95 18.49
CA LEU A 207 -1.81 -12.34 18.56
C LEU A 207 -1.78 -11.21 17.53
N LEU A 208 -1.89 -9.98 18.01
CA LEU A 208 -1.84 -8.77 17.21
C LEU A 208 -0.38 -8.44 16.90
N LEU A 209 0.01 -8.44 15.64
CA LEU A 209 1.29 -7.92 15.17
C LEU A 209 1.04 -6.58 14.50
N ASP A 210 1.68 -5.53 15.02
CA ASP A 210 1.46 -4.16 14.56
C ASP A 210 1.79 -4.02 13.06
N HIS A 211 0.93 -3.35 12.29
CA HIS A 211 0.99 -3.21 10.83
C HIS A 211 0.90 -4.51 10.01
N ILE A 212 0.90 -5.68 10.67
CA ILE A 212 0.82 -6.99 9.98
C ILE A 212 -0.59 -7.53 10.00
N GLY A 213 -1.22 -7.56 11.18
CA GLY A 213 -2.57 -8.09 11.36
C GLY A 213 -2.73 -8.95 12.61
N SER A 214 -3.86 -9.64 12.68
CA SER A 214 -4.28 -10.41 13.84
C SER A 214 -4.19 -11.91 13.55
N TRP A 215 -3.22 -12.60 14.14
CA TRP A 215 -3.11 -14.04 14.09
C TRP A 215 -4.12 -14.67 15.07
N ARG A 216 -5.09 -15.41 14.55
CA ARG A 216 -6.12 -16.07 15.35
C ARG A 216 -5.67 -17.46 15.78
N ARG A 217 -5.83 -17.80 17.06
CA ARG A 217 -5.55 -19.14 17.59
C ARG A 217 -6.59 -20.14 17.09
N ILE A 218 -6.14 -21.30 16.63
CA ILE A 218 -7.01 -22.43 16.29
C ILE A 218 -6.74 -23.66 17.16
N PHE A 219 -5.57 -23.72 17.80
CA PHE A 219 -5.28 -24.72 18.83
C PHE A 219 -4.36 -24.12 19.92
N PRO A 220 -4.57 -24.41 21.20
CA PRO A 220 -5.77 -25.06 21.76
C PRO A 220 -7.04 -24.29 21.38
N VAL A 221 -8.14 -25.04 21.28
CA VAL A 221 -9.43 -24.43 20.88
C VAL A 221 -9.80 -23.33 21.89
N PRO A 222 -10.07 -22.09 21.43
CA PRO A 222 -10.47 -21.00 22.29
C PRO A 222 -11.66 -21.34 23.19
N LYS A 223 -11.56 -21.01 24.48
CA LYS A 223 -12.64 -21.27 25.45
C LYS A 223 -13.82 -20.32 25.26
N GLU A 224 -13.57 -19.10 24.83
CA GLU A 224 -14.56 -18.08 24.57
C GLU A 224 -14.70 -17.86 23.06
N GLN A 225 -15.95 -17.71 22.61
CA GLN A 225 -16.18 -17.30 21.22
C GLN A 225 -16.04 -15.78 21.12
N VAL A 226 -15.09 -15.35 20.34
CA VAL A 226 -14.90 -13.94 20.01
C VAL A 226 -15.81 -13.58 18.84
N ASP A 227 -16.56 -12.49 18.94
CA ASP A 227 -17.21 -11.91 17.78
C ASP A 227 -16.13 -11.27 16.88
N GLU A 228 -15.71 -12.01 15.87
CA GLU A 228 -14.63 -11.63 14.95
C GLU A 228 -14.85 -10.24 14.34
N ARG A 229 -16.10 -9.89 14.02
CA ARG A 229 -16.43 -8.57 13.47
C ARG A 229 -16.17 -7.45 14.49
N THR A 230 -16.60 -7.62 15.72
CA THR A 230 -16.34 -6.65 16.79
C THR A 230 -14.87 -6.58 17.12
N PHE A 231 -14.17 -7.72 17.09
CA PHE A 231 -12.72 -7.78 17.31
C PHE A 231 -11.97 -6.99 16.23
N GLU A 232 -12.26 -7.25 14.95
CA GLU A 232 -11.65 -6.52 13.82
C GLU A 232 -11.95 -5.01 13.89
N LEU A 233 -13.17 -4.61 14.23
CA LEU A 233 -13.50 -3.19 14.39
C LEU A 233 -12.81 -2.53 15.61
N THR A 234 -12.29 -3.32 16.53
CA THR A 234 -11.62 -2.81 17.74
C THR A 234 -10.11 -2.79 17.59
N TYR A 235 -9.56 -3.82 16.96
CA TYR A 235 -8.12 -4.09 16.93
C TYR A 235 -7.55 -4.30 15.52
N GLY A 236 -8.39 -4.43 14.48
CA GLY A 236 -7.96 -4.70 13.12
C GLY A 236 -7.06 -3.60 12.54
N SER A 237 -6.29 -3.94 11.53
CA SER A 237 -5.37 -3.02 10.88
C SER A 237 -6.06 -2.10 9.87
N GLU A 238 -7.15 -2.55 9.24
CA GLU A 238 -7.79 -1.88 8.11
C GLU A 238 -8.81 -0.82 8.56
N VAL A 239 -9.88 -1.24 9.25
CA VAL A 239 -10.92 -0.33 9.74
C VAL A 239 -11.17 -0.59 11.21
N GLN A 240 -11.00 0.44 12.05
CA GLN A 240 -11.44 0.40 13.44
C GLN A 240 -12.55 1.42 13.68
N TRP A 241 -13.50 1.06 14.54
CA TRP A 241 -14.62 1.92 14.93
C TRP A 241 -14.98 1.65 16.38
N LYS A 242 -14.57 2.52 17.28
CA LYS A 242 -14.80 2.32 18.72
C LYS A 242 -15.00 3.64 19.47
N LEU A 243 -15.75 3.60 20.56
CA LEU A 243 -15.78 4.70 21.53
C LEU A 243 -14.56 4.59 22.45
N LEU A 244 -13.81 5.66 22.58
CA LEU A 244 -12.74 5.76 23.58
C LEU A 244 -13.30 6.15 24.95
N ASP A 245 -14.40 6.91 24.93
CA ASP A 245 -15.22 7.31 26.08
C ASP A 245 -16.59 7.84 25.58
N ASP A 246 -17.46 8.28 26.48
CA ASP A 246 -18.81 8.77 26.16
C ASP A 246 -18.84 9.99 25.23
N SER A 247 -17.70 10.65 24.99
CA SER A 247 -17.57 11.88 24.21
C SER A 247 -16.66 11.77 22.99
N THR A 248 -15.95 10.66 22.80
CA THR A 248 -14.90 10.53 21.80
C THR A 248 -15.03 9.24 20.98
N LEU A 249 -15.25 9.42 19.67
CA LEU A 249 -15.24 8.33 18.69
C LEU A 249 -13.84 8.24 18.06
N TYR A 250 -13.30 7.03 17.99
CA TYR A 250 -12.10 6.70 17.24
C TYR A 250 -12.49 5.94 15.98
N ILE A 251 -11.94 6.39 14.86
CA ILE A 251 -12.10 5.78 13.53
C ILE A 251 -10.70 5.61 12.97
N LYS A 252 -10.22 4.37 12.77
CA LYS A 252 -9.02 4.10 11.98
C LYS A 252 -9.43 3.73 10.57
N LEU A 253 -8.72 4.26 9.60
CA LEU A 253 -8.74 3.82 8.22
C LEU A 253 -7.28 3.54 7.81
N GLY A 254 -6.86 2.27 7.94
CA GLY A 254 -5.49 1.83 7.68
C GLY A 254 -5.18 1.68 6.19
N SER A 255 -6.22 1.62 5.34
CA SER A 255 -6.08 1.57 3.89
C SER A 255 -7.31 2.17 3.21
N CYS A 256 -7.11 2.85 2.08
CA CYS A 256 -8.17 3.27 1.16
C CYS A 256 -8.46 2.22 0.06
N ASP A 257 -8.20 0.93 0.31
CA ASP A 257 -8.65 -0.15 -0.56
C ASP A 257 -10.18 -0.14 -0.67
N LEU A 258 -10.70 -0.31 -1.90
CA LEU A 258 -12.14 -0.27 -2.17
C LEU A 258 -12.97 -1.28 -1.36
N LYS A 259 -12.37 -2.41 -0.92
CA LYS A 259 -13.02 -3.36 -0.02
C LYS A 259 -13.49 -2.72 1.29
N ASN A 260 -12.77 -1.70 1.78
CA ASN A 260 -13.07 -1.00 3.03
C ASN A 260 -14.24 -0.01 2.91
N LYS A 261 -14.61 0.39 1.68
CA LYS A 261 -15.70 1.33 1.43
C LYS A 261 -17.03 0.85 2.01
N ALA A 262 -17.44 -0.36 1.66
CA ALA A 262 -18.72 -0.91 2.12
C ALA A 262 -18.77 -1.05 3.65
N VAL A 263 -17.64 -1.37 4.29
CA VAL A 263 -17.51 -1.46 5.74
C VAL A 263 -17.73 -0.09 6.38
N LEU A 264 -16.99 0.93 5.92
CA LEU A 264 -17.07 2.28 6.47
C LEU A 264 -18.45 2.91 6.25
N ASP A 265 -19.00 2.80 5.03
CA ASP A 265 -20.34 3.31 4.70
C ASP A 265 -21.42 2.68 5.57
N SER A 266 -21.34 1.36 5.82
CA SER A 266 -22.26 0.65 6.71
C SER A 266 -22.16 1.14 8.16
N LEU A 267 -20.93 1.38 8.66
CA LEU A 267 -20.70 1.90 10.00
C LEU A 267 -21.26 3.32 10.15
N VAL A 268 -21.01 4.20 9.19
CA VAL A 268 -21.55 5.56 9.18
C VAL A 268 -23.08 5.52 9.14
N ALA A 269 -23.68 4.67 8.29
CA ALA A 269 -25.13 4.57 8.16
C ALA A 269 -25.80 4.03 9.42
N ALA A 270 -25.23 2.98 10.04
CA ALA A 270 -25.76 2.35 11.25
C ALA A 270 -25.63 3.24 12.49
N ASN A 271 -24.61 4.12 12.52
CA ASN A 271 -24.30 4.93 13.69
C ASN A 271 -24.74 6.40 13.60
N LYS A 272 -25.64 6.77 12.67
CA LYS A 272 -26.14 8.15 12.54
C LYS A 272 -26.59 8.80 13.85
N PRO A 273 -27.35 8.10 14.75
CA PRO A 273 -27.73 8.69 16.03
C PRO A 273 -26.53 8.97 16.95
N LEU A 274 -25.50 8.13 16.93
CA LEU A 274 -24.26 8.34 17.66
C LEU A 274 -23.50 9.55 17.08
N LEU A 275 -23.30 9.58 15.76
CA LEU A 275 -22.59 10.64 15.06
C LEU A 275 -23.24 12.02 15.25
N ALA A 276 -24.56 12.09 15.44
CA ALA A 276 -25.29 13.31 15.72
C ALA A 276 -25.05 13.90 17.14
N ARG A 277 -24.44 13.14 18.06
CA ARG A 277 -24.25 13.56 19.47
C ARG A 277 -22.79 13.53 19.95
N ILE A 278 -21.92 12.75 19.33
CA ILE A 278 -20.52 12.63 19.75
C ILE A 278 -19.72 13.88 19.33
N PRO A 279 -19.17 14.66 20.29
CA PRO A 279 -18.53 15.92 19.99
C PRO A 279 -17.09 15.82 19.50
N ASN A 280 -16.38 14.74 19.78
CA ASN A 280 -14.98 14.60 19.45
C ASN A 280 -14.73 13.36 18.59
N TRP A 281 -13.97 13.53 17.50
CA TRP A 281 -13.51 12.40 16.69
C TRP A 281 -11.99 12.38 16.66
N VAL A 282 -11.42 11.19 16.74
CA VAL A 282 -10.05 10.90 16.34
C VAL A 282 -10.13 10.04 15.09
N VAL A 283 -9.68 10.57 13.96
CA VAL A 283 -9.66 9.88 12.67
C VAL A 283 -8.22 9.54 12.36
N ASP A 284 -7.88 8.27 12.36
CA ASP A 284 -6.50 7.78 12.28
C ASP A 284 -6.19 7.26 10.88
N PHE A 285 -5.31 7.98 10.18
CA PHE A 285 -4.77 7.65 8.88
C PHE A 285 -3.30 7.24 8.93
N ARG A 286 -2.75 6.99 10.13
CA ARG A 286 -1.39 6.48 10.21
C ARG A 286 -1.29 5.16 9.47
N ASP A 287 -0.21 5.01 8.71
CA ASP A 287 0.12 3.83 7.88
C ASP A 287 -0.84 3.58 6.70
N ASN A 288 -1.72 4.54 6.40
CA ASN A 288 -2.60 4.45 5.24
C ASN A 288 -1.83 4.81 3.96
N GLY A 289 -1.39 3.81 3.21
CA GLY A 289 -0.65 3.98 1.96
C GLY A 289 -1.49 4.49 0.78
N GLY A 290 -2.79 4.73 0.96
CA GLY A 290 -3.68 5.21 -0.11
C GLY A 290 -4.64 4.15 -0.64
N GLY A 291 -5.04 4.32 -1.91
CA GLY A 291 -6.05 3.55 -2.62
C GLY A 291 -7.07 4.47 -3.31
N SER A 292 -8.36 4.24 -3.12
CA SER A 292 -9.43 5.06 -3.70
C SER A 292 -9.95 6.11 -2.72
N THR A 293 -10.12 7.36 -3.20
CA THR A 293 -10.77 8.44 -2.43
C THR A 293 -12.25 8.16 -2.13
N ASP A 294 -12.89 7.25 -2.87
CA ASP A 294 -14.29 6.86 -2.63
C ASP A 294 -14.49 6.27 -1.23
N VAL A 295 -13.45 5.68 -0.65
CA VAL A 295 -13.55 4.95 0.63
C VAL A 295 -13.93 5.87 1.79
N PHE A 296 -13.38 7.08 1.85
CA PHE A 296 -13.62 8.00 2.97
C PHE A 296 -14.73 9.03 2.71
N LYS A 297 -15.36 9.03 1.54
CA LYS A 297 -16.37 10.05 1.16
C LYS A 297 -17.51 10.17 2.17
N SER A 298 -17.92 9.07 2.80
CA SER A 298 -19.00 9.09 3.80
C SER A 298 -18.65 9.84 5.10
N LEU A 299 -17.38 10.10 5.39
CA LEU A 299 -16.94 10.91 6.54
C LEU A 299 -16.97 12.41 6.25
N LEU A 300 -16.76 12.84 4.99
CA LEU A 300 -16.58 14.23 4.61
C LEU A 300 -17.75 15.16 5.02
N PRO A 301 -19.04 14.76 4.91
CA PRO A 301 -20.15 15.60 5.34
C PRO A 301 -20.05 16.05 6.80
N TYR A 302 -19.55 15.19 7.68
CA TYR A 302 -19.43 15.48 9.11
C TYR A 302 -18.26 16.44 9.43
N LEU A 303 -17.25 16.52 8.56
CA LEU A 303 -16.12 17.43 8.70
C LEU A 303 -16.43 18.82 8.13
N TYR A 304 -17.41 18.92 7.25
CA TYR A 304 -17.69 20.11 6.46
C TYR A 304 -18.11 21.33 7.28
N THR A 305 -17.45 22.47 7.06
CA THR A 305 -17.80 23.78 7.63
C THR A 305 -17.87 24.88 6.59
N LYS A 306 -17.11 24.80 5.50
CA LYS A 306 -17.01 25.78 4.41
C LYS A 306 -16.79 25.08 3.07
N PRO A 307 -17.20 25.72 1.94
CA PRO A 307 -16.89 25.19 0.62
C PRO A 307 -15.38 25.04 0.42
N PHE A 308 -14.99 23.97 -0.23
CA PHE A 308 -13.61 23.69 -0.64
C PHE A 308 -13.59 23.45 -2.15
N LYS A 309 -12.71 24.15 -2.86
CA LYS A 309 -12.45 23.94 -4.26
C LYS A 309 -11.21 23.04 -4.39
N GLU A 310 -11.43 21.84 -4.85
CA GLU A 310 -10.36 20.88 -5.13
C GLU A 310 -9.58 21.32 -6.37
N TYR A 311 -8.34 20.88 -6.48
CA TYR A 311 -7.58 21.03 -7.71
C TYR A 311 -8.06 20.00 -8.73
N GLY A 312 -7.99 20.35 -10.01
CA GLY A 312 -8.29 19.41 -11.09
C GLY A 312 -7.16 18.41 -11.27
N VAL A 313 -7.49 17.30 -11.89
CA VAL A 313 -6.57 16.22 -12.22
C VAL A 313 -6.52 16.03 -13.73
N ASN A 314 -5.35 16.20 -14.33
CA ASN A 314 -5.14 15.92 -15.74
C ASN A 314 -4.67 14.48 -15.92
N HIS A 315 -5.25 13.75 -16.87
CA HIS A 315 -4.88 12.36 -17.17
C HIS A 315 -4.18 12.28 -18.51
N TRP A 316 -3.02 11.64 -18.52
CA TRP A 316 -2.29 11.36 -19.77
C TRP A 316 -2.83 10.07 -20.40
N MET A 317 -3.48 10.21 -21.57
CA MET A 317 -4.22 9.14 -22.22
C MET A 317 -3.42 8.49 -23.34
N SER A 318 -2.25 7.90 -22.98
CA SER A 318 -1.57 6.99 -23.91
C SER A 318 -2.44 5.75 -24.20
N PRO A 319 -2.20 5.02 -25.31
CA PRO A 319 -2.91 3.76 -25.55
C PRO A 319 -2.77 2.75 -24.41
N ALA A 320 -1.58 2.64 -23.82
CA ALA A 320 -1.32 1.74 -22.69
C ALA A 320 -2.09 2.17 -21.43
N ASN A 321 -2.02 3.45 -21.04
CA ASN A 321 -2.76 3.98 -19.91
C ASN A 321 -4.28 3.80 -20.09
N THR A 322 -4.78 4.02 -21.30
CA THR A 322 -6.20 3.83 -21.61
C THR A 322 -6.62 2.38 -21.43
N MET A 323 -5.79 1.43 -21.87
CA MET A 323 -6.06 -0.01 -21.76
C MET A 323 -6.11 -0.44 -20.28
N VAL A 324 -5.08 -0.11 -19.50
CA VAL A 324 -5.02 -0.48 -18.08
C VAL A 324 -6.14 0.18 -17.28
N LEU A 325 -6.50 1.43 -17.59
CA LEU A 325 -7.64 2.11 -16.96
C LEU A 325 -8.98 1.43 -17.29
N LYS A 326 -9.13 0.88 -18.50
CA LYS A 326 -10.30 0.12 -18.90
C LYS A 326 -10.40 -1.21 -18.14
N ASP A 327 -9.29 -1.91 -17.98
CA ASP A 327 -9.22 -3.16 -17.22
C ASP A 327 -9.54 -2.90 -15.74
N PHE A 328 -8.95 -1.86 -15.14
CA PHE A 328 -9.27 -1.42 -13.78
C PHE A 328 -10.77 -1.15 -13.59
N LEU A 329 -11.39 -0.46 -14.54
CA LEU A 329 -12.84 -0.19 -14.48
C LEU A 329 -13.66 -1.49 -14.51
N GLN A 330 -13.31 -2.43 -15.38
CA GLN A 330 -14.04 -3.70 -15.49
C GLN A 330 -13.99 -4.51 -14.18
N GLU A 331 -12.87 -4.49 -13.49
CA GLU A 331 -12.67 -5.21 -12.25
C GLU A 331 -13.35 -4.53 -11.05
N ASN A 332 -13.35 -3.20 -11.01
CA ASN A 332 -13.70 -2.45 -9.80
C ASN A 332 -15.02 -1.67 -9.88
N GLU A 333 -15.68 -1.58 -11.05
CA GLU A 333 -16.86 -0.73 -11.25
C GLU A 333 -17.97 -0.93 -10.22
N LYS A 334 -18.19 -2.18 -9.78
CA LYS A 334 -19.24 -2.52 -8.81
C LYS A 334 -18.94 -2.01 -7.38
N MET A 335 -17.68 -1.74 -7.06
CA MET A 335 -17.24 -1.26 -5.75
C MET A 335 -17.09 0.27 -5.72
N MET A 336 -17.00 0.91 -6.89
CA MET A 336 -16.84 2.36 -7.02
C MET A 336 -18.14 3.12 -6.77
N GLU A 337 -18.02 4.40 -6.42
CA GLU A 337 -19.13 5.34 -6.50
C GLU A 337 -19.59 5.51 -7.95
N ALA A 338 -20.92 5.64 -8.17
CA ALA A 338 -21.47 5.78 -9.51
C ALA A 338 -20.93 6.99 -10.29
N ALA A 339 -20.57 8.08 -9.58
CA ALA A 339 -19.95 9.26 -10.17
C ALA A 339 -18.54 8.95 -10.63
N SER A 340 -17.71 8.34 -9.77
CA SER A 340 -16.33 7.95 -10.08
C SER A 340 -16.26 6.94 -11.23
N ALA A 341 -17.12 5.92 -11.22
CA ALA A 341 -17.21 4.96 -12.34
C ALA A 341 -17.62 5.63 -13.67
N ARG A 342 -18.48 6.67 -13.62
CA ARG A 342 -18.84 7.44 -14.79
C ARG A 342 -17.66 8.26 -15.32
N GLU A 343 -16.90 8.87 -14.44
CA GLU A 343 -15.71 9.66 -14.78
C GLU A 343 -14.66 8.76 -15.45
N VAL A 344 -14.32 7.61 -14.85
CA VAL A 344 -13.38 6.67 -15.45
C VAL A 344 -13.85 6.19 -16.83
N ARG A 345 -15.15 5.92 -17.01
CA ARG A 345 -15.70 5.60 -18.36
C ARG A 345 -15.50 6.73 -19.36
N GLN A 346 -15.60 7.99 -18.92
CA GLN A 346 -15.35 9.15 -19.80
C GLN A 346 -13.87 9.25 -20.17
N LEU A 347 -12.96 9.00 -19.23
CA LEU A 347 -11.52 8.96 -19.48
C LEU A 347 -11.17 7.88 -20.49
N VAL A 348 -11.65 6.65 -20.31
CA VAL A 348 -11.44 5.54 -21.27
C VAL A 348 -11.94 5.92 -22.65
N LYS A 349 -13.18 6.45 -22.75
CA LYS A 349 -13.75 6.90 -24.04
C LYS A 349 -12.92 8.02 -24.67
N HIS A 350 -12.39 8.93 -23.87
CA HIS A 350 -11.51 10.01 -24.36
C HIS A 350 -10.22 9.42 -24.92
N GLY A 351 -9.55 8.54 -24.18
CA GLY A 351 -8.29 7.91 -24.60
C GLY A 351 -8.43 7.05 -25.86
N GLU A 352 -9.53 6.28 -25.97
CA GLU A 352 -9.83 5.52 -27.20
C GLU A 352 -10.00 6.42 -28.43
N LYS A 353 -10.55 7.62 -28.24
CA LYS A 353 -10.83 8.56 -29.34
C LYS A 353 -9.66 9.52 -29.62
N HIS A 354 -8.90 9.87 -28.64
CA HIS A 354 -7.83 10.86 -28.69
C HIS A 354 -6.58 10.32 -27.96
N PRO A 355 -5.90 9.28 -28.51
CA PRO A 355 -4.69 8.73 -27.92
C PRO A 355 -3.56 9.78 -27.88
N ASP A 356 -2.65 9.61 -26.91
CA ASP A 356 -1.49 10.48 -26.69
C ASP A 356 -1.86 11.96 -26.47
N THR A 357 -2.98 12.19 -25.78
CA THR A 357 -3.42 13.54 -25.38
C THR A 357 -3.73 13.61 -23.88
N TRP A 358 -3.78 14.84 -23.37
CA TRP A 358 -4.27 15.11 -22.03
C TRP A 358 -5.81 15.18 -22.02
N HIS A 359 -6.41 14.46 -21.07
CA HIS A 359 -7.76 14.79 -20.60
C HIS A 359 -7.63 15.80 -19.46
N ILE A 360 -8.14 17.01 -19.68
CA ILE A 360 -8.03 18.09 -18.69
C ILE A 360 -9.20 18.00 -17.71
N GLY A 361 -8.88 17.76 -16.45
CA GLY A 361 -9.85 17.79 -15.37
C GLY A 361 -9.87 19.14 -14.66
N TYR A 362 -11.05 19.58 -14.26
CA TYR A 362 -11.24 20.82 -13.53
C TYR A 362 -11.65 20.52 -12.10
N GLY A 363 -11.03 21.21 -11.15
CA GLY A 363 -11.39 21.06 -9.74
C GLY A 363 -12.82 21.51 -9.48
N GLU A 364 -13.55 20.71 -8.76
CA GLU A 364 -14.93 20.97 -8.36
C GLU A 364 -14.99 21.63 -6.97
N THR A 365 -16.08 22.35 -6.71
CA THR A 365 -16.33 22.90 -5.38
C THR A 365 -17.26 21.98 -4.62
N THR A 366 -16.69 21.29 -3.65
CA THR A 366 -17.43 20.39 -2.77
C THR A 366 -18.25 21.18 -1.75
N ARG A 367 -19.53 20.81 -1.60
CA ARG A 367 -20.47 21.38 -0.63
C ARG A 367 -21.32 20.28 -0.02
N PHE A 368 -21.43 20.29 1.30
CA PHE A 368 -22.30 19.38 2.05
C PHE A 368 -23.26 20.16 2.94
N LYS A 369 -24.30 19.46 3.43
CA LYS A 369 -25.08 19.95 4.55
C LYS A 369 -24.20 19.96 5.80
N LYS A 370 -24.19 21.07 6.53
CA LYS A 370 -23.45 21.17 7.79
C LYS A 370 -24.06 20.26 8.87
N HIS A 371 -23.20 19.64 9.63
CA HIS A 371 -23.54 18.88 10.83
C HIS A 371 -22.98 19.62 12.06
N ASP A 372 -23.76 19.70 13.14
CA ASP A 372 -23.34 20.32 14.40
C ASP A 372 -22.24 19.49 15.10
N MET A 373 -22.29 18.20 14.91
CA MET A 373 -21.28 17.26 15.42
C MET A 373 -20.49 16.62 14.26
N PRO A 374 -19.25 16.27 14.48
CA PRO A 374 -18.42 16.55 15.67
C PRO A 374 -18.09 18.05 15.80
N ARG A 375 -17.70 18.47 16.99
CA ARG A 375 -17.19 19.85 17.27
C ARG A 375 -15.70 19.94 17.02
N ARG A 376 -14.97 18.86 17.24
CA ARG A 376 -13.53 18.77 17.07
C ARG A 376 -13.18 17.45 16.41
N VAL A 377 -12.25 17.49 15.47
CA VAL A 377 -11.72 16.32 14.78
C VAL A 377 -10.20 16.38 14.83
N ALA A 378 -9.56 15.41 15.46
CA ALA A 378 -8.14 15.18 15.32
C ALA A 378 -7.92 14.17 14.18
N ILE A 379 -7.06 14.51 13.25
CA ILE A 379 -6.63 13.59 12.19
C ILE A 379 -5.19 13.19 12.50
N LEU A 380 -4.94 11.90 12.70
CA LEU A 380 -3.59 11.38 12.92
C LEU A 380 -2.97 10.98 11.59
N ALA A 381 -1.75 11.43 11.34
CA ALA A 381 -1.01 11.10 10.13
C ALA A 381 0.49 10.96 10.42
N ASN A 382 1.15 10.05 9.71
CA ASN A 382 2.58 9.82 9.82
C ASN A 382 3.25 9.73 8.44
N ARG A 383 4.56 9.49 8.41
CA ARG A 383 5.37 9.35 7.18
C ARG A 383 4.89 8.25 6.21
N TYR A 384 4.07 7.31 6.68
CA TYR A 384 3.50 6.23 5.88
C TYR A 384 2.07 6.55 5.40
N THR A 385 1.49 7.69 5.81
CA THR A 385 0.25 8.21 5.23
C THR A 385 0.57 8.73 3.83
N ALA A 386 -0.05 8.16 2.80
CA ALA A 386 0.31 8.44 1.41
C ALA A 386 -0.91 8.52 0.48
N SER A 387 -0.76 9.17 -0.68
CA SER A 387 -1.72 9.17 -1.79
C SER A 387 -3.13 9.57 -1.34
N SER A 388 -4.15 8.69 -1.50
CA SER A 388 -5.53 8.98 -1.07
C SER A 388 -5.65 9.26 0.42
N GLY A 389 -4.77 8.71 1.28
CA GLY A 389 -4.67 9.11 2.68
C GLY A 389 -4.32 10.59 2.82
N GLU A 390 -3.37 11.08 2.04
CA GLU A 390 -3.01 12.51 2.01
C GLU A 390 -4.11 13.37 1.39
N SER A 391 -4.83 12.85 0.40
CA SER A 391 -5.99 13.55 -0.19
C SER A 391 -7.07 13.82 0.85
N PHE A 392 -7.32 12.86 1.77
CA PHE A 392 -8.23 13.10 2.89
C PHE A 392 -7.77 14.27 3.77
N LEU A 393 -6.47 14.37 4.08
CA LEU A 393 -5.91 15.45 4.88
C LEU A 393 -6.04 16.79 4.17
N GLU A 394 -5.73 16.88 2.87
CA GLU A 394 -5.85 18.10 2.07
C GLU A 394 -7.31 18.58 2.03
N ILE A 395 -8.25 17.68 1.73
CA ILE A 395 -9.68 17.98 1.71
C ILE A 395 -10.16 18.43 3.09
N ALA A 396 -9.85 17.68 4.14
CA ALA A 396 -10.25 18.02 5.51
C ALA A 396 -9.72 19.37 5.95
N ARG A 397 -8.45 19.70 5.69
CA ARG A 397 -7.84 21.00 5.97
C ARG A 397 -8.53 22.12 5.19
N GLY A 398 -8.87 21.87 3.93
CA GLY A 398 -9.51 22.86 3.06
C GLY A 398 -10.94 23.19 3.46
N MET A 399 -11.76 22.18 3.80
CA MET A 399 -13.21 22.32 4.02
C MET A 399 -13.65 22.40 5.49
N SER A 400 -12.77 22.13 6.44
CA SER A 400 -13.13 21.98 7.86
C SER A 400 -12.38 22.98 8.76
N GLY A 401 -13.13 23.82 9.47
CA GLY A 401 -12.58 24.64 10.55
C GLY A 401 -12.50 23.93 11.91
N LYS A 402 -12.92 22.66 11.98
CA LYS A 402 -12.94 21.84 13.20
C LYS A 402 -11.94 20.68 13.17
N SER A 403 -11.24 20.49 12.03
CA SER A 403 -10.22 19.46 11.85
C SER A 403 -8.82 20.03 12.11
N VAL A 404 -8.01 19.28 12.84
CA VAL A 404 -6.60 19.56 13.13
C VAL A 404 -5.81 18.30 12.83
N ILE A 405 -4.75 18.41 12.05
CA ILE A 405 -3.85 17.30 11.71
C ILE A 405 -2.73 17.22 12.76
N PHE A 406 -2.59 16.06 13.36
CA PHE A 406 -1.58 15.75 14.36
C PHE A 406 -0.61 14.70 13.83
N GLY A 407 0.66 14.81 14.19
CA GLY A 407 1.65 13.76 13.95
C GLY A 407 2.90 14.21 13.23
N GLU A 408 3.26 13.53 12.16
CA GLU A 408 4.44 13.78 11.34
C GLU A 408 4.07 14.30 9.96
N ASN A 409 5.06 14.72 9.16
CA ASN A 409 4.86 14.91 7.73
C ASN A 409 4.44 13.57 7.09
N THR A 410 3.55 13.65 6.12
CA THR A 410 3.10 12.48 5.35
C THR A 410 4.15 12.01 4.34
N GLY A 411 3.86 10.93 3.62
CA GLY A 411 4.78 10.30 2.69
C GLY A 411 5.16 11.15 1.46
N GLY A 412 4.31 12.07 1.04
CA GLY A 412 4.53 12.87 -0.17
C GLY A 412 4.32 12.05 -1.45
N PHE A 413 3.08 11.60 -1.66
CA PHE A 413 2.63 10.86 -2.84
C PHE A 413 1.40 11.55 -3.43
N MET A 414 1.55 12.81 -3.87
CA MET A 414 0.36 13.62 -4.17
C MET A 414 0.41 14.35 -5.51
N ASP A 415 1.59 14.51 -6.12
CA ASP A 415 1.72 15.37 -7.31
C ASP A 415 1.29 14.65 -8.58
N TYR A 416 1.55 13.35 -8.63
CA TYR A 416 1.11 12.45 -9.68
C TYR A 416 0.38 11.28 -9.05
N GLY A 417 -0.52 10.62 -9.80
CA GLY A 417 -1.36 9.57 -9.23
C GLY A 417 -1.96 8.64 -10.29
N ASP A 418 -3.04 7.95 -9.90
CA ASP A 418 -3.69 6.92 -10.74
C ASP A 418 -2.66 5.97 -11.32
N VAL A 419 -1.95 5.32 -10.38
CA VAL A 419 -0.80 4.47 -10.67
C VAL A 419 -1.26 3.18 -11.32
N MET A 420 -0.74 2.87 -12.49
CA MET A 420 -1.12 1.70 -13.26
C MET A 420 0.07 0.74 -13.43
N PRO A 421 -0.15 -0.56 -13.21
CA PRO A 421 0.88 -1.57 -13.41
C PRO A 421 1.12 -1.83 -14.89
N HIS A 422 2.38 -2.03 -15.25
CA HIS A 422 2.82 -2.39 -16.60
C HIS A 422 3.86 -3.51 -16.54
N ASP A 423 3.67 -4.54 -17.32
CA ASP A 423 4.63 -5.63 -17.49
C ASP A 423 5.79 -5.18 -18.41
N LEU A 424 7.02 -5.28 -17.94
CA LEU A 424 8.23 -5.07 -18.74
C LEU A 424 8.57 -6.26 -19.64
N SER A 425 7.80 -7.36 -19.55
CA SER A 425 7.88 -8.57 -20.39
C SER A 425 9.23 -9.31 -20.35
N CYS A 426 10.11 -8.97 -19.39
CA CYS A 426 11.37 -9.65 -19.20
C CYS A 426 11.62 -9.89 -17.71
N ASP A 427 12.06 -11.10 -17.37
CA ASP A 427 12.40 -11.51 -16.00
C ASP A 427 11.26 -11.33 -14.97
N GLY A 428 10.00 -11.19 -15.41
CA GLY A 428 8.86 -10.89 -14.54
C GLY A 428 8.94 -9.51 -13.88
N LEU A 429 9.68 -8.58 -14.48
CA LEU A 429 9.75 -7.21 -14.01
C LEU A 429 8.46 -6.45 -14.35
N GLU A 430 7.98 -5.70 -13.39
CA GLU A 430 6.81 -4.82 -13.49
C GLU A 430 7.18 -3.39 -13.12
N ALA A 431 6.52 -2.42 -13.72
CA ALA A 431 6.63 -1.03 -13.31
C ALA A 431 5.23 -0.47 -13.02
N ALA A 432 5.11 0.28 -11.94
CA ALA A 432 3.92 1.05 -11.65
C ALA A 432 4.15 2.51 -12.09
N VAL A 433 3.29 3.02 -12.97
CA VAL A 433 3.48 4.32 -13.62
C VAL A 433 2.28 5.24 -13.32
N PRO A 434 2.52 6.44 -12.75
CA PRO A 434 1.48 7.44 -12.58
C PRO A 434 0.94 7.94 -13.92
N THR A 435 -0.37 7.94 -14.07
CA THR A 435 -1.05 8.35 -15.32
C THR A 435 -1.73 9.71 -15.21
N SER A 436 -1.86 10.24 -14.01
CA SER A 436 -2.46 11.55 -13.74
C SER A 436 -1.49 12.54 -13.08
N ARG A 437 -1.81 13.83 -13.23
CA ARG A 437 -1.04 14.97 -12.74
C ARG A 437 -1.98 15.98 -12.10
N MET A 438 -1.66 16.40 -10.90
CA MET A 438 -2.45 17.41 -10.17
C MET A 438 -2.22 18.82 -10.67
N ASN A 439 -3.31 19.57 -10.92
CA ASN A 439 -3.21 20.95 -11.44
C ASN A 439 -2.67 21.98 -10.44
N ARG A 440 -2.55 21.63 -9.14
CA ARG A 440 -1.90 22.51 -8.16
C ARG A 440 -0.42 22.77 -8.49
N LEU A 441 0.23 21.85 -9.25
CA LEU A 441 1.59 22.02 -9.74
C LEU A 441 1.74 23.27 -10.61
N ASP A 442 0.69 23.67 -11.36
CA ASP A 442 0.67 24.89 -12.16
C ASP A 442 0.69 26.16 -11.29
N HIS A 443 0.39 26.01 -10.00
CA HIS A 443 0.44 27.08 -8.99
C HIS A 443 1.69 26.98 -8.09
N GLY A 444 2.66 26.12 -8.42
CA GLY A 444 3.90 25.90 -7.67
C GLY A 444 3.70 25.16 -6.34
N LEU A 445 2.57 24.47 -6.17
CA LEU A 445 2.26 23.69 -4.97
C LEU A 445 2.59 22.21 -5.22
N SER A 446 3.60 21.70 -4.54
CA SER A 446 4.07 20.31 -4.62
C SER A 446 4.15 19.72 -3.23
N TYR A 447 3.78 18.45 -3.10
CA TYR A 447 3.88 17.67 -1.86
C TYR A 447 4.86 16.50 -1.94
N ASP A 448 5.33 16.11 -3.13
CA ASP A 448 6.11 14.88 -3.31
C ASP A 448 7.42 14.82 -2.53
N ARG A 449 8.02 15.96 -2.19
CA ARG A 449 9.29 15.99 -1.44
C ARG A 449 9.10 15.93 0.07
N GLU A 450 8.16 16.70 0.57
CA GLU A 450 8.03 16.97 2.02
C GLU A 450 6.78 16.36 2.64
N GLY A 451 5.82 15.94 1.81
CA GLY A 451 4.50 15.53 2.26
C GLY A 451 3.67 16.69 2.79
N ILE A 452 2.54 16.36 3.40
CA ILE A 452 1.68 17.33 4.11
C ILE A 452 2.19 17.46 5.54
N ALA A 453 2.63 18.64 5.94
CA ALA A 453 3.01 18.91 7.32
C ALA A 453 1.80 18.89 8.26
N PRO A 454 1.89 18.33 9.48
CA PRO A 454 0.82 18.38 10.46
C PRO A 454 0.64 19.82 11.00
N ASP A 455 -0.56 20.11 11.50
CA ASP A 455 -0.84 21.37 12.20
C ASP A 455 -0.24 21.35 13.62
N VAL A 456 -0.18 20.16 14.23
CA VAL A 456 0.44 19.93 15.53
C VAL A 456 1.38 18.73 15.40
N ARG A 457 2.67 18.99 15.52
CA ARG A 457 3.69 17.94 15.44
C ARG A 457 3.71 17.11 16.72
N ILE A 458 3.75 15.79 16.56
CA ILE A 458 3.98 14.84 17.67
C ILE A 458 5.44 14.37 17.59
N SER A 459 6.12 14.34 18.75
CA SER A 459 7.51 13.88 18.84
C SER A 459 7.59 12.37 18.57
N ALA A 460 8.73 11.93 18.05
CA ALA A 460 9.00 10.51 17.82
C ALA A 460 9.05 9.66 19.12
N GLU A 461 9.31 10.31 20.25
CA GLU A 461 9.32 9.67 21.58
C GLU A 461 7.90 9.46 22.15
N GLU A 462 6.88 10.14 21.59
CA GLU A 462 5.50 9.99 22.04
C GLU A 462 4.89 8.70 21.50
N THR A 463 4.59 7.78 22.38
CA THR A 463 4.05 6.47 22.02
C THR A 463 2.52 6.44 22.00
N ASP A 464 1.84 7.25 22.82
CA ASP A 464 0.38 7.34 22.87
C ASP A 464 -0.16 8.64 22.25
N TRP A 465 -0.27 8.65 20.93
CA TRP A 465 -0.78 9.80 20.19
C TRP A 465 -2.23 10.15 20.54
N ILE A 466 -3.03 9.18 20.96
CA ILE A 466 -4.43 9.42 21.36
C ILE A 466 -4.45 10.18 22.70
N ALA A 467 -3.64 9.76 23.67
CA ALA A 467 -3.49 10.48 24.94
C ALA A 467 -2.97 11.90 24.71
N PHE A 468 -1.96 12.07 23.82
CA PHE A 468 -1.44 13.38 23.43
C PHE A 468 -2.55 14.30 22.87
N VAL A 469 -3.35 13.83 21.93
CA VAL A 469 -4.48 14.60 21.37
C VAL A 469 -5.47 14.99 22.45
N ARG A 470 -5.82 14.09 23.36
CA ARG A 470 -6.76 14.36 24.47
C ARG A 470 -6.21 15.43 25.43
N ALA A 471 -4.92 15.36 25.76
CA ALA A 471 -4.23 16.36 26.56
C ALA A 471 -4.23 17.74 25.87
N HIS A 472 -3.91 17.79 24.57
CA HIS A 472 -3.96 18.99 23.77
C HIS A 472 -5.37 19.63 23.75
N TRP A 473 -6.41 18.84 23.62
CA TRP A 473 -7.79 19.34 23.66
C TRP A 473 -8.20 19.90 25.04
N ASN A 474 -7.61 19.42 26.11
CA ASN A 474 -7.88 19.92 27.45
C ASN A 474 -7.17 21.25 27.74
N THR A 475 -5.99 21.46 27.18
CA THR A 475 -5.24 22.71 27.30
C THR A 475 -5.81 23.83 26.43
N SER A 476 -6.35 23.51 25.26
CA SER A 476 -6.95 24.48 24.33
C SER A 476 -8.34 24.99 24.77
N ARG A 477 -8.87 24.53 25.90
CA ARG A 477 -10.11 25.02 26.51
C ARG A 477 -9.92 26.26 27.42
N ARG A 478 -8.68 26.68 27.65
CA ARG A 478 -8.35 27.87 28.44
C ARG A 478 -8.01 29.03 27.50
#